data_3271fe7df7fe9eafe436d3424b76d84a
#
_entry.id   3271fe7df7fe9eafe436d3424b76d84a
#
_cell.length_a   1.000
_cell.length_b   1.000
_cell.length_c   1.000
_cell.angle_alpha   90.00
_cell.angle_beta   90.00
_cell.angle_gamma   90.00
#
_symmetry.space_group_name_H-M   'P 1'
#
loop_
_entity.id
_entity.type
_entity.pdbx_description
1 polymer ?
#
loop_
_entity_poly.entity_id
_entity_poly.type
_entity_poly.pdbx_seq_one_letter_code
_entity_poly.pdbx_strand_id
1 'polypeptide(L)'
;DGPCDATDFEPDLHLFEDVIWEQLYHRAPGFDAVKVVRHWVGHYAYNTLDQNALLGPHPDVPNLFFMNGFSGHGLQQSPAVGRGIAEHLLTGGWQSLDLSDLAVDRVLTGKAFPEFAIV
;
A
#
# COMPACT_ATOMS: atom_id res chain seq x y z
N ASP A 1 -0.91 9.48 8.68
CA ASP A 1 0.42 9.70 8.08
C ASP A 1 0.38 10.89 7.13
N GLY A 2 1.53 11.53 6.90
CA GLY A 2 1.67 12.70 6.03
C GLY A 2 2.95 12.66 5.22
N PRO A 3 3.13 13.63 4.29
CA PRO A 3 4.37 13.77 3.58
C PRO A 3 5.53 13.96 4.56
N CYS A 4 6.61 13.22 4.37
CA CYS A 4 7.83 13.33 5.16
C CYS A 4 9.04 13.57 4.25
N ASP A 5 10.15 14.02 4.84
CA ASP A 5 11.43 14.04 4.12
C ASP A 5 11.88 12.60 3.86
N ALA A 6 12.26 12.29 2.62
CA ALA A 6 12.70 10.95 2.22
C ALA A 6 13.97 10.49 2.94
N THR A 7 14.67 11.37 3.62
CA THR A 7 15.86 11.08 4.43
C THR A 7 15.57 10.98 5.92
N ASP A 8 14.35 11.30 6.35
CA ASP A 8 13.93 11.22 7.75
C ASP A 8 13.46 9.81 8.08
N PHE A 9 14.17 9.13 8.95
CA PHE A 9 13.87 7.82 9.48
C PHE A 9 13.70 7.83 11.00
N GLU A 10 13.48 9.00 11.58
CA GLU A 10 13.19 9.11 13.01
C GLU A 10 11.73 8.69 13.28
N PRO A 11 11.50 7.75 14.19
CA PRO A 11 10.15 7.31 14.52
C PRO A 11 9.42 8.30 15.42
N ASP A 12 8.14 8.52 15.17
CA ASP A 12 7.26 9.20 16.11
C ASP A 12 6.86 8.24 17.24
N LEU A 13 7.59 8.31 18.35
CA LEU A 13 7.36 7.45 19.51
C LEU A 13 6.07 7.79 20.25
N HIS A 14 5.62 9.06 20.20
CA HIS A 14 4.38 9.51 20.82
C HIS A 14 3.16 8.82 20.22
N LEU A 15 3.21 8.45 18.94
CA LEU A 15 2.13 7.73 18.29
C LEU A 15 1.83 6.40 19.00
N PHE A 16 2.85 5.67 19.45
CA PHE A 16 2.64 4.43 20.20
C PHE A 16 2.05 4.71 21.58
N GLU A 17 2.62 5.65 22.32
CA GLU A 17 2.25 5.93 23.72
C GLU A 17 0.86 6.55 23.83
N ASP A 18 0.56 7.53 22.96
CA ASP A 18 -0.64 8.35 23.06
C ASP A 18 -1.85 7.74 22.34
N VAL A 19 -1.63 6.87 21.35
CA VAL A 19 -2.71 6.37 20.49
C VAL A 19 -2.76 4.84 20.43
N ILE A 20 -1.65 4.20 20.04
CA ILE A 20 -1.68 2.77 19.69
C ILE A 20 -1.83 1.91 20.95
N TRP A 21 -1.09 2.23 22.00
CA TRP A 21 -1.12 1.42 23.23
C TRP A 21 -2.49 1.40 23.88
N GLU A 22 -3.17 2.53 23.96
CA GLU A 22 -4.53 2.61 24.49
C GLU A 22 -5.49 1.66 23.74
N GLN A 23 -5.45 1.66 22.43
CA GLN A 23 -6.28 0.80 21.59
C GLN A 23 -5.92 -0.68 21.73
N LEU A 24 -4.63 -0.99 21.90
CA LEU A 24 -4.16 -2.37 22.12
C LEU A 24 -4.71 -2.97 23.41
N TYR A 25 -4.55 -2.29 24.55
CA TYR A 25 -4.99 -2.86 25.82
C TYR A 25 -6.52 -2.85 25.95
N HIS A 26 -7.22 -1.92 25.35
CA HIS A 26 -8.68 -1.97 25.23
C HIS A 26 -9.16 -3.22 24.49
N ARG A 27 -8.46 -3.59 23.44
CA ARG A 27 -8.79 -4.78 22.64
C ARG A 27 -8.37 -6.08 23.31
N ALA A 28 -7.23 -6.07 23.99
CA ALA A 28 -6.64 -7.23 24.66
C ALA A 28 -5.98 -6.79 25.98
N PRO A 29 -6.64 -6.97 27.14
CA PRO A 29 -6.16 -6.44 28.42
C PRO A 29 -4.77 -6.90 28.85
N GLY A 30 -4.26 -8.01 28.31
CA GLY A 30 -2.89 -8.47 28.57
C GLY A 30 -1.79 -7.54 28.01
N PHE A 31 -2.14 -6.53 27.20
CA PHE A 31 -1.22 -5.52 26.70
C PHE A 31 -1.08 -4.28 27.60
N ASP A 32 -1.70 -4.28 28.78
CA ASP A 32 -1.60 -3.18 29.74
C ASP A 32 -0.17 -2.90 30.23
N ALA A 33 0.67 -3.94 30.27
CA ALA A 33 2.06 -3.87 30.71
C ALA A 33 3.09 -4.06 29.58
N VAL A 34 2.67 -3.94 28.31
CA VAL A 34 3.58 -4.08 27.17
C VAL A 34 4.62 -2.97 27.15
N LYS A 35 5.85 -3.31 26.73
CA LYS A 35 6.95 -2.36 26.56
C LYS A 35 7.46 -2.42 25.14
N VAL A 36 7.68 -1.27 24.52
CA VAL A 36 8.38 -1.18 23.25
C VAL A 36 9.83 -1.59 23.43
N VAL A 37 10.25 -2.65 22.75
CA VAL A 37 11.61 -3.18 22.78
C VAL A 37 12.43 -2.65 21.59
N ARG A 38 11.78 -2.47 20.45
CA ARG A 38 12.40 -1.98 19.22
C ARG A 38 11.33 -1.34 18.33
N HIS A 39 11.77 -0.35 17.58
CA HIS A 39 11.00 0.30 16.54
C HIS A 39 11.88 0.56 15.31
N TRP A 40 11.27 0.78 14.19
CA TRP A 40 11.90 1.19 12.93
C TRP A 40 10.89 1.93 12.07
N VAL A 41 11.38 2.74 11.14
CA VAL A 41 10.59 3.48 10.18
C VAL A 41 10.87 2.96 8.77
N GLY A 42 9.84 2.92 7.94
CA GLY A 42 9.96 2.64 6.51
C GLY A 42 9.00 3.54 5.73
N HIS A 43 9.50 4.18 4.70
CA HIS A 43 8.67 4.97 3.80
C HIS A 43 7.97 4.08 2.79
N TYR A 44 6.76 4.44 2.40
CA TYR A 44 6.04 3.78 1.32
C TYR A 44 5.73 4.75 0.18
N ALA A 45 5.59 4.20 -1.03
CA ALA A 45 5.21 4.99 -2.20
C ALA A 45 3.74 5.38 -2.11
N TYR A 46 3.47 6.67 -2.04
CA TYR A 46 2.13 7.23 -2.00
C TYR A 46 1.68 7.66 -3.39
N ASN A 47 0.59 7.09 -3.88
CA ASN A 47 -0.02 7.50 -5.15
C ASN A 47 -0.90 8.73 -4.91
N THR A 48 -0.45 9.88 -5.39
CA THR A 48 -1.11 11.17 -5.16
C THR A 48 -2.40 11.37 -5.96
N LEU A 49 -2.65 10.55 -6.99
CA LEU A 49 -3.88 10.64 -7.78
C LEU A 49 -5.09 10.12 -6.99
N ASP A 50 -4.97 8.92 -6.42
CA ASP A 50 -6.11 8.18 -5.89
C ASP A 50 -5.80 7.23 -4.74
N GLN A 51 -4.58 7.24 -4.23
CA GLN A 51 -4.08 6.41 -3.13
C GLN A 51 -4.16 4.88 -3.39
N ASN A 52 -4.41 4.48 -4.62
CA ASN A 52 -4.49 3.08 -5.03
C ASN A 52 -3.30 2.61 -5.85
N ALA A 53 -3.02 1.31 -5.81
CA ALA A 53 -1.92 0.70 -6.54
C ALA A 53 -2.02 0.90 -8.06
N LEU A 54 -0.88 0.96 -8.73
CA LEU A 54 -0.75 0.97 -10.18
C LEU A 54 -0.31 -0.41 -10.64
N LEU A 55 -1.16 -1.08 -11.43
CA LEU A 55 -0.96 -2.47 -11.83
C LEU A 55 -1.04 -2.64 -13.35
N GLY A 56 -0.31 -3.66 -13.83
CA GLY A 56 -0.42 -4.14 -15.20
C GLY A 56 0.54 -3.48 -16.19
N PRO A 57 0.36 -3.76 -17.50
CA PRO A 57 1.27 -3.29 -18.53
C PRO A 57 1.14 -1.80 -18.78
N HIS A 58 2.27 -1.17 -19.17
CA HIS A 58 2.22 0.17 -19.74
C HIS A 58 1.59 0.11 -21.14
N PRO A 59 0.64 0.99 -21.50
CA PRO A 59 -0.07 0.89 -22.77
C PRO A 59 0.84 1.00 -23.99
N ASP A 60 1.85 1.87 -23.93
CA ASP A 60 2.77 2.11 -25.06
C ASP A 60 4.06 1.28 -25.00
N VAL A 61 4.29 0.54 -23.89
CA VAL A 61 5.50 -0.27 -23.69
C VAL A 61 5.11 -1.65 -23.17
N PRO A 62 4.70 -2.59 -24.03
CA PRO A 62 4.05 -3.84 -23.66
C PRO A 62 4.86 -4.78 -22.74
N ASN A 63 6.17 -4.62 -22.68
CA ASN A 63 7.06 -5.40 -21.80
C ASN A 63 7.39 -4.71 -20.48
N LEU A 64 6.79 -3.55 -20.20
CA LEU A 64 6.90 -2.84 -18.94
C LEU A 64 5.61 -3.04 -18.12
N PHE A 65 5.74 -3.71 -16.98
CA PHE A 65 4.65 -3.93 -16.05
C PHE A 65 4.85 -3.11 -14.77
N PHE A 66 3.78 -2.51 -14.30
CA PHE A 66 3.73 -1.79 -13.04
C PHE A 66 3.14 -2.64 -11.91
N MET A 67 3.69 -2.47 -10.73
CA MET A 67 3.24 -3.07 -9.49
C MET A 67 3.75 -2.20 -8.33
N ASN A 68 3.23 -0.99 -8.22
CA ASN A 68 3.72 0.04 -7.29
C ASN A 68 2.62 1.00 -6.83
N GLY A 69 2.97 2.00 -6.02
CA GLY A 69 2.06 3.05 -5.57
C GLY A 69 0.97 2.56 -4.62
N PHE A 70 1.26 1.58 -3.78
CA PHE A 70 0.29 0.93 -2.89
C PHE A 70 -0.17 1.78 -1.71
N SER A 71 0.40 2.93 -1.48
CA SER A 71 -0.02 3.91 -0.46
C SER A 71 -0.25 3.29 0.94
N GLY A 72 0.69 2.45 1.39
CA GLY A 72 0.65 1.75 2.67
C GLY A 72 -0.01 0.35 2.66
N HIS A 73 -0.75 -0.02 1.60
CA HIS A 73 -1.49 -1.29 1.53
C HIS A 73 -0.73 -2.46 0.86
N GLY A 74 0.54 -2.27 0.51
CA GLY A 74 1.29 -3.24 -0.28
C GLY A 74 1.45 -4.62 0.39
N LEU A 75 1.63 -4.66 1.70
CA LEU A 75 1.84 -5.91 2.43
C LEU A 75 0.61 -6.84 2.30
N GLN A 76 -0.57 -6.34 2.63
CA GLN A 76 -1.79 -7.13 2.61
C GLN A 76 -2.29 -7.42 1.18
N GLN A 77 -2.00 -6.56 0.21
CA GLN A 77 -2.42 -6.74 -1.17
C GLN A 77 -1.47 -7.62 -2.00
N SER A 78 -0.22 -7.76 -1.58
CA SER A 78 0.84 -8.42 -2.37
C SER A 78 0.53 -9.84 -2.84
N PRO A 79 -0.13 -10.74 -2.09
CA PRO A 79 -0.44 -12.08 -2.58
C PRO A 79 -1.45 -12.06 -3.74
N ALA A 80 -2.48 -11.23 -3.64
CA ALA A 80 -3.50 -11.10 -4.68
C ALA A 80 -2.94 -10.44 -5.95
N VAL A 81 -2.18 -9.36 -5.77
CA VAL A 81 -1.52 -8.64 -6.88
C VAL A 81 -0.50 -9.53 -7.58
N GLY A 82 0.36 -10.21 -6.81
CA GLY A 82 1.36 -11.13 -7.38
C GLY A 82 0.72 -12.23 -8.23
N ARG A 83 -0.39 -12.80 -7.76
CA ARG A 83 -1.18 -13.76 -8.53
C ARG A 83 -1.74 -13.14 -9.81
N GLY A 84 -2.42 -12.01 -9.72
CA GLY A 84 -3.02 -11.35 -10.89
C GLY A 84 -1.98 -10.98 -11.95
N ILE A 85 -0.83 -10.42 -11.56
CA ILE A 85 0.25 -10.11 -12.50
C ILE A 85 0.83 -11.37 -13.14
N ALA A 86 1.05 -12.45 -12.38
CA ALA A 86 1.53 -13.71 -12.92
C ALA A 86 0.54 -14.28 -13.96
N GLU A 87 -0.74 -14.28 -13.65
CA GLU A 87 -1.80 -14.71 -14.59
C GLU A 87 -1.80 -13.84 -15.85
N HIS A 88 -1.71 -12.52 -15.69
CA HIS A 88 -1.68 -11.59 -16.82
C HIS A 88 -0.46 -11.80 -17.72
N LEU A 89 0.72 -12.03 -17.17
CA LEU A 89 1.94 -12.32 -17.92
C LEU A 89 1.86 -13.63 -18.70
N LEU A 90 1.21 -14.66 -18.12
CA LEU A 90 1.12 -15.99 -18.73
C LEU A 90 0.01 -16.10 -19.76
N THR A 91 -1.09 -15.37 -19.59
CA THR A 91 -2.31 -15.56 -20.39
C THR A 91 -2.71 -14.33 -21.22
N GLY A 92 -2.06 -13.19 -20.98
CA GLY A 92 -2.36 -11.93 -21.66
C GLY A 92 -3.51 -11.13 -21.04
N GLY A 93 -4.00 -11.50 -19.85
CA GLY A 93 -5.09 -10.79 -19.16
C GLY A 93 -5.36 -11.29 -17.76
N TRP A 94 -6.23 -10.57 -17.05
CA TRP A 94 -6.70 -10.94 -15.71
C TRP A 94 -7.56 -12.21 -15.79
N GLN A 95 -7.38 -13.13 -14.85
CA GLN A 95 -8.09 -14.43 -14.83
C GLN A 95 -8.94 -14.61 -13.58
N SER A 96 -8.32 -14.86 -12.44
CA SER A 96 -9.04 -15.13 -11.18
C SER A 96 -9.50 -13.88 -10.46
N LEU A 97 -8.84 -12.77 -10.72
CA LEU A 97 -9.13 -11.45 -10.16
C LEU A 97 -9.14 -10.44 -11.29
N ASP A 98 -10.19 -9.65 -11.39
CA ASP A 98 -10.21 -8.49 -12.28
C ASP A 98 -9.57 -7.29 -11.56
N LEU A 99 -8.36 -6.93 -11.97
CA LEU A 99 -7.60 -5.80 -11.45
C LEU A 99 -7.56 -4.63 -12.44
N SER A 100 -8.46 -4.60 -13.42
CA SER A 100 -8.48 -3.59 -14.49
C SER A 100 -8.70 -2.17 -13.95
N ASP A 101 -9.46 -2.00 -12.88
CA ASP A 101 -9.67 -0.69 -12.23
C ASP A 101 -8.38 -0.09 -11.65
N LEU A 102 -7.36 -0.92 -11.41
CA LEU A 102 -6.04 -0.53 -10.93
C LEU A 102 -5.02 -0.32 -12.07
N ALA A 103 -5.46 -0.38 -13.32
CA ALA A 103 -4.58 -0.26 -14.48
C ALA A 103 -3.87 1.11 -14.55
N VAL A 104 -2.66 1.10 -15.12
CA VAL A 104 -1.80 2.29 -15.29
C VAL A 104 -2.49 3.38 -16.10
N ASP A 105 -3.34 3.01 -17.06
CA ASP A 105 -4.10 3.93 -17.90
C ASP A 105 -4.85 5.01 -17.14
N ARG A 106 -5.35 4.69 -15.93
CA ARG A 106 -6.10 5.67 -15.14
C ARG A 106 -5.26 6.89 -14.75
N VAL A 107 -3.94 6.71 -14.54
CA VAL A 107 -3.02 7.83 -14.25
C VAL A 107 -2.80 8.67 -15.50
N LEU A 108 -2.59 8.01 -16.63
CA LEU A 108 -2.36 8.69 -17.92
C LEU A 108 -3.59 9.47 -18.38
N THR A 109 -4.78 8.97 -18.08
CA THR A 109 -6.06 9.59 -18.44
C THR A 109 -6.64 10.48 -17.34
N GLY A 110 -6.04 10.52 -16.16
CA GLY A 110 -6.56 11.27 -14.99
C GLY A 110 -7.85 10.67 -14.40
N LYS A 111 -8.16 9.42 -14.70
CA LYS A 111 -9.35 8.73 -14.20
C LYS A 111 -9.06 8.08 -12.83
N ALA A 112 -9.27 8.82 -11.76
CA ALA A 112 -9.04 8.33 -10.40
C ALA A 112 -9.99 7.19 -10.00
N PHE A 113 -9.45 6.25 -9.20
CA PHE A 113 -10.19 5.20 -8.48
C PHE A 113 -9.83 5.30 -6.99
N PRO A 114 -10.47 6.22 -6.23
CA PRO A 114 -10.01 6.60 -4.90
C PRO A 114 -10.10 5.48 -3.86
N GLU A 115 -9.03 5.30 -3.09
CA GLU A 115 -9.03 4.54 -1.84
C GLU A 115 -9.18 5.50 -0.66
N PHE A 116 -10.11 5.22 0.25
CA PHE A 116 -10.42 6.07 1.39
C PHE A 116 -9.95 5.49 2.73
N ALA A 117 -9.62 4.20 2.77
CA ALA A 117 -9.12 3.53 3.97
C ALA A 117 -7.59 3.61 4.05
N ILE A 118 -7.05 4.83 3.95
CA ILE A 118 -5.61 5.08 4.00
C ILE A 118 -5.13 5.02 5.45
N VAL A 119 -3.95 4.44 5.66
CA VAL A 119 -3.31 4.31 6.98
C VAL A 119 -2.35 5.47 7.20
#